data_0c8fff4415052dfdcc10ed00fb8c3a22
#
_entry.id   0c8fff4415052dfdcc10ed00fb8c3a22
#
_cell.length_a   1.000
_cell.length_b   1.000
_cell.length_c   1.000
_cell.angle_alpha   90.00
_cell.angle_beta   90.00
_cell.angle_gamma   90.00
#
_symmetry.space_group_name_H-M   'P 1'
#
loop_
_entity.id
_entity.type
_entity.pdbx_description
1 polymer ?
#
loop_
_entity_poly.entity_id
_entity_poly.type
_entity_poly.pdbx_seq_one_letter_code
_entity_poly.pdbx_strand_id
1 'polypeptide(L)'
;MRNKCSSTLLIEDEKVRVTRFDFEPGQETGWHEHGYDYLITAITNCSMMLENFDGTKSTAEIKLGDAYSRKAGIRHNVINSSDKLMTFIEIELKNSSGKT
;
A
#
# COMPACT_ATOMS: atom_id res chain seq x y z
N MET A 1 19.12 -7.75 2.66
CA MET A 1 18.01 -7.79 1.68
C MET A 1 16.70 -7.95 2.43
N ARG A 2 15.72 -7.13 2.09
CA ARG A 2 14.40 -7.21 2.73
C ARG A 2 13.59 -8.36 2.17
N ASN A 3 12.80 -9.00 3.04
CA ASN A 3 11.85 -10.01 2.59
C ASN A 3 10.55 -9.33 2.15
N LYS A 4 9.79 -10.02 1.33
CA LYS A 4 8.51 -9.53 0.84
C LYS A 4 7.43 -9.72 1.89
N CYS A 5 6.51 -8.76 1.97
CA CYS A 5 5.31 -8.89 2.78
C CYS A 5 4.38 -9.96 2.19
N SER A 6 3.35 -10.32 2.94
CA SER A 6 2.30 -11.21 2.46
C SER A 6 1.16 -10.40 1.88
N SER A 7 0.54 -10.87 0.81
CA SER A 7 -0.63 -10.25 0.23
C SER A 7 -1.74 -11.29 0.06
N THR A 8 -2.97 -10.89 0.35
CA THR A 8 -4.14 -11.74 0.25
C THR A 8 -5.22 -11.00 -0.54
N LEU A 9 -5.61 -11.53 -1.68
CA LEU A 9 -6.70 -10.96 -2.46
C LEU A 9 -8.02 -11.26 -1.75
N LEU A 10 -8.77 -10.23 -1.41
CA LEU A 10 -10.04 -10.36 -0.68
C LEU A 10 -11.24 -10.28 -1.61
N ILE A 11 -11.24 -9.31 -2.52
CA ILE A 11 -12.34 -9.06 -3.45
C ILE A 11 -11.74 -8.64 -4.78
N GLU A 12 -12.26 -9.20 -5.84
CA GLU A 12 -11.96 -8.70 -7.18
C GLU A 12 -13.20 -8.79 -8.05
N ASP A 13 -13.64 -7.65 -8.55
CA ASP A 13 -14.74 -7.58 -9.50
C ASP A 13 -14.42 -6.50 -10.54
N GLU A 14 -15.41 -6.10 -11.33
CA GLU A 14 -15.18 -5.10 -12.39
C GLU A 14 -14.96 -3.68 -11.86
N LYS A 15 -15.27 -3.43 -10.58
CA LYS A 15 -15.18 -2.08 -9.99
C LYS A 15 -13.98 -1.92 -9.08
N VAL A 16 -13.64 -2.95 -8.31
CA VAL A 16 -12.59 -2.85 -7.28
C VAL A 16 -11.72 -4.09 -7.25
N ARG A 17 -10.49 -3.88 -6.79
CA ARG A 17 -9.61 -4.96 -6.32
C ARG A 17 -9.22 -4.63 -4.89
N VAL A 18 -9.53 -5.52 -3.95
CA VAL A 18 -9.28 -5.31 -2.52
C VAL A 18 -8.26 -6.34 -2.06
N THR A 19 -7.13 -5.88 -1.56
CA THR A 19 -6.02 -6.75 -1.14
C THR A 19 -5.59 -6.38 0.27
N ARG A 20 -5.41 -7.39 1.12
CA ARG A 20 -4.83 -7.19 2.46
C ARG A 20 -3.33 -7.44 2.38
N PHE A 21 -2.56 -6.52 2.95
CA PHE A 21 -1.10 -6.64 3.05
C PHE A 21 -0.70 -6.76 4.51
N ASP A 22 0.08 -7.80 4.82
CA ASP A 22 0.60 -8.06 6.16
C ASP A 22 2.13 -8.01 6.10
N PHE A 23 2.74 -7.18 6.95
CA PHE A 23 4.18 -6.95 6.96
C PHE A 23 4.75 -7.25 8.34
N GLU A 24 5.68 -8.20 8.41
CA GLU A 24 6.57 -8.29 9.57
C GLU A 24 7.51 -7.08 9.57
N PRO A 25 8.15 -6.76 10.70
CA PRO A 25 9.11 -5.64 10.72
C PRO A 25 10.15 -5.78 9.63
N GLY A 26 10.36 -4.70 8.87
CA GLY A 26 11.36 -4.64 7.80
C GLY A 26 10.93 -5.23 6.47
N GLN A 27 9.78 -5.88 6.39
CA GLN A 27 9.30 -6.42 5.12
C GLN A 27 8.83 -5.31 4.19
N GLU A 28 8.80 -5.60 2.89
CA GLU A 28 8.49 -4.62 1.86
C GLU A 28 7.51 -5.20 0.83
N THR A 29 6.80 -4.32 0.13
CA THR A 29 5.99 -4.73 -1.02
C THR A 29 6.86 -5.11 -2.21
N GLY A 30 8.02 -4.49 -2.35
CA GLY A 30 8.78 -4.43 -3.59
C GLY A 30 8.30 -3.25 -4.43
N TRP A 31 9.10 -2.90 -5.43
CA TRP A 31 8.77 -1.81 -6.34
C TRP A 31 7.54 -2.15 -7.16
N HIS A 32 6.58 -1.23 -7.22
CA HIS A 32 5.37 -1.40 -7.99
C HIS A 32 4.82 -0.06 -8.43
N GLU A 33 4.01 -0.08 -9.47
CA GLU A 33 3.31 1.09 -9.97
C GLU A 33 1.81 0.86 -9.87
N HIS A 34 1.09 1.87 -9.38
CA HIS A 34 -0.35 1.81 -9.24
C HIS A 34 -1.02 2.25 -10.54
N GLY A 35 -1.73 1.31 -11.19
CA GLY A 35 -2.46 1.60 -12.42
C GLY A 35 -3.82 2.22 -12.21
N TYR A 36 -4.29 2.28 -10.96
CA TYR A 36 -5.60 2.83 -10.58
C TYR A 36 -5.44 3.78 -9.41
N ASP A 37 -6.40 4.68 -9.24
CA ASP A 37 -6.56 5.37 -7.96
C ASP A 37 -6.86 4.34 -6.90
N TYR A 38 -6.42 4.58 -5.67
CA TYR A 38 -6.59 3.59 -4.62
C TYR A 38 -6.73 4.22 -3.25
N LEU A 39 -7.31 3.45 -2.34
CA LEU A 39 -7.48 3.81 -0.94
C LEU A 39 -6.67 2.85 -0.10
N ILE A 40 -6.11 3.35 1.00
CA ILE A 40 -5.47 2.51 2.01
C ILE A 40 -6.22 2.74 3.32
N THR A 41 -6.61 1.65 3.98
CA THR A 41 -7.21 1.72 5.31
C THR A 41 -6.40 0.85 6.27
N ALA A 42 -6.04 1.41 7.41
CA ALA A 42 -5.17 0.76 8.39
C ALA A 42 -5.97 -0.20 9.27
N ILE A 43 -5.51 -1.44 9.35
CA ILE A 43 -6.08 -2.48 10.22
C ILE A 43 -5.29 -2.55 11.53
N THR A 44 -4.05 -2.11 11.50
CA THR A 44 -3.22 -1.85 12.68
C THR A 44 -2.69 -0.43 12.57
N ASN A 45 -2.06 0.09 13.62
CA ASN A 45 -1.25 1.29 13.44
C ASN A 45 -0.12 0.94 12.48
N CYS A 46 0.12 1.81 11.50
CA CYS A 46 1.09 1.57 10.45
C CYS A 46 2.14 2.69 10.45
N SER A 47 3.41 2.31 10.50
CA SER A 47 4.54 3.21 10.27
C SER A 47 5.30 2.69 9.07
N MET A 48 5.29 3.46 7.99
CA MET A 48 5.84 3.02 6.72
C MET A 48 6.93 3.96 6.24
N MET A 49 7.96 3.41 5.64
CA MET A 49 8.88 4.17 4.81
C MET A 49 8.52 3.91 3.35
N LEU A 50 8.45 4.98 2.58
CA LEU A 50 8.15 4.92 1.15
C LEU A 50 9.41 5.31 0.40
N GLU A 51 9.89 4.41 -0.45
CA GLU A 51 10.95 4.73 -1.41
C GLU A 51 10.26 5.16 -2.70
N ASN A 52 10.54 6.38 -3.15
CA ASN A 52 9.88 6.95 -4.31
C ASN A 52 10.75 6.79 -5.56
N PHE A 53 10.11 6.77 -6.72
CA PHE A 53 10.79 6.54 -8.00
C PHE A 53 11.88 7.58 -8.29
N ASP A 54 11.73 8.80 -7.79
CA ASP A 54 12.72 9.87 -8.00
C ASP A 54 13.94 9.75 -7.07
N GLY A 55 14.03 8.70 -6.27
CA GLY A 55 15.13 8.46 -5.36
C GLY A 55 14.92 9.05 -3.97
N THR A 56 13.83 9.78 -3.75
CA THR A 56 13.54 10.32 -2.42
C THR A 56 12.86 9.27 -1.55
N LYS A 57 12.89 9.52 -0.23
CA LYS A 57 12.20 8.69 0.75
C LYS A 57 11.26 9.57 1.54
N SER A 58 10.11 9.02 1.89
CA SER A 58 9.15 9.69 2.76
C SER A 58 8.63 8.70 3.78
N THR A 59 7.98 9.21 4.82
CA THR A 59 7.36 8.37 5.83
C THR A 59 5.87 8.62 5.84
N ALA A 60 5.11 7.60 6.22
CA ALA A 60 3.67 7.72 6.39
C ALA A 60 3.29 6.99 7.67
N GLU A 61 2.50 7.64 8.50
CA GLU A 61 1.97 7.03 9.71
C GLU A 61 0.46 7.11 9.66
N ILE A 62 -0.20 5.99 9.86
CA ILE A 62 -1.65 5.89 9.81
C ILE A 62 -2.10 5.13 11.04
N LYS A 63 -3.08 5.68 11.75
CA LYS A 63 -3.64 5.03 12.93
C LYS A 63 -4.68 4.01 12.51
N LEU A 64 -4.81 2.97 13.32
CA LEU A 64 -5.86 1.96 13.17
C LEU A 64 -7.20 2.65 12.90
N GLY A 65 -7.85 2.24 11.82
CA GLY A 65 -9.17 2.75 11.42
C GLY A 65 -9.13 3.97 10.52
N ASP A 66 -7.97 4.61 10.34
CA ASP A 66 -7.84 5.75 9.43
C ASP A 66 -7.61 5.27 7.99
N ALA A 67 -7.83 6.16 7.05
CA ALA A 67 -7.67 5.86 5.64
C ALA A 67 -7.15 7.09 4.88
N TYR A 68 -6.53 6.84 3.73
CA TYR A 68 -6.16 7.91 2.80
C TYR A 68 -6.30 7.40 1.37
N SER A 69 -6.28 8.32 0.42
CA SER A 69 -6.35 7.99 -1.01
C SER A 69 -5.14 8.52 -1.76
N ARG A 70 -4.84 7.88 -2.88
CA ARG A 70 -3.77 8.28 -3.80
C ARG A 70 -4.25 8.10 -5.23
N LYS A 71 -3.62 8.85 -6.12
CA LYS A 71 -3.91 8.80 -7.56
C LYS A 71 -3.11 7.71 -8.25
N ALA A 72 -3.64 7.22 -9.35
CA ALA A 72 -2.91 6.33 -10.27
C ALA A 72 -1.60 6.97 -10.72
N GLY A 73 -0.64 6.14 -11.06
CA GLY A 73 0.67 6.57 -11.57
C GLY A 73 1.77 6.61 -10.54
N ILE A 74 1.45 6.41 -9.27
CA ILE A 74 2.48 6.38 -8.21
C ILE A 74 3.31 5.11 -8.36
N ARG A 75 4.64 5.28 -8.35
CA ARG A 75 5.60 4.18 -8.40
C ARG A 75 6.49 4.26 -7.18
N HIS A 76 6.44 3.23 -6.34
CA HIS A 76 7.14 3.25 -5.06
C HIS A 76 7.37 1.84 -4.52
N ASN A 77 8.12 1.78 -3.40
CA ASN A 77 8.29 0.60 -2.58
C ASN A 77 7.85 0.95 -1.16
N VAL A 78 7.02 0.13 -0.56
CA VAL A 78 6.48 0.35 0.80
C VAL A 78 7.15 -0.62 1.76
N ILE A 79 7.70 -0.10 2.85
CA ILE A 79 8.46 -0.86 3.83
C ILE A 79 7.84 -0.66 5.22
N ASN A 80 7.69 -1.73 5.98
CA ASN A 80 7.30 -1.61 7.39
C ASN A 80 8.52 -1.13 8.19
N SER A 81 8.50 0.13 8.59
CA SER A 81 9.61 0.74 9.34
C SER A 81 9.41 0.66 10.85
N SER A 82 8.38 -0.05 11.31
CA SER A 82 8.13 -0.24 12.74
C SER A 82 8.75 -1.57 13.22
N ASP A 83 8.71 -1.79 14.53
CA ASP A 83 9.14 -3.03 15.15
C ASP A 83 7.97 -3.98 15.43
N LYS A 84 6.81 -3.73 14.84
CA LYS A 84 5.58 -4.50 15.03
C LYS A 84 5.00 -4.94 13.71
N LEU A 85 4.16 -5.96 13.75
CA LEU A 85 3.37 -6.38 12.59
C LEU A 85 2.51 -5.20 12.12
N MET A 86 2.45 -5.00 10.83
CA MET A 86 1.67 -3.94 10.20
C MET A 86 0.72 -4.56 9.17
N THR A 87 -0.54 -4.20 9.24
CA THR A 87 -1.55 -4.69 8.29
C THR A 87 -2.38 -3.53 7.76
N PHE A 88 -2.55 -3.46 6.45
CA PHE A 88 -3.51 -2.54 5.85
C PHE A 88 -4.23 -3.21 4.69
N ILE A 89 -5.33 -2.59 4.29
CA ILE A 89 -6.12 -3.02 3.14
C ILE A 89 -6.00 -1.95 2.06
N GLU A 90 -5.68 -2.40 0.85
CA GLU A 90 -5.64 -1.55 -0.34
C GLU A 90 -6.86 -1.81 -1.18
N ILE A 91 -7.56 -0.74 -1.55
CA ILE A 91 -8.74 -0.79 -2.40
C ILE A 91 -8.44 -0.04 -3.68
N GLU A 92 -8.24 -0.78 -4.78
CA GLU A 92 -8.00 -0.19 -6.09
C GLU A 92 -9.33 0.05 -6.80
N LEU A 93 -9.50 1.24 -7.35
CA LEU A 93 -10.73 1.67 -8.01
C LEU A 93 -10.57 1.53 -9.52
N LYS A 94 -11.06 0.44 -10.07
CA LYS A 94 -10.74 0.04 -11.46
C LYS A 94 -11.25 1.01 -12.53
N ASN A 95 -12.21 1.84 -12.21
CA ASN A 95 -12.74 2.83 -13.17
C ASN A 95 -11.97 4.15 -13.14
N SER A 96 -10.85 4.23 -12.41
CA SER A 96 -10.14 5.47 -12.15
C SER A 96 -8.70 5.47 -12.67
N SER A 97 -8.42 4.72 -13.75
CA SER A 97 -7.04 4.51 -14.22
C SER A 97 -6.43 5.74 -14.92
N GLY A 98 -7.07 6.90 -14.83
CA GLY A 98 -6.62 8.09 -15.54
C GLY A 98 -7.00 8.13 -17.01
N LYS A 99 -7.72 7.16 -17.48
CA LYS A 99 -8.26 7.12 -18.85
C LYS A 99 -9.71 7.56 -18.82
N THR A 100 -10.04 8.36 -19.77
CA THR A 100 -11.41 8.81 -19.95
C THR A 100 -12.10 8.03 -21.05
#